data_3b9abc8c11e2e1d842ef8a91442652f3
#
_entry.id   3b9abc8c11e2e1d842ef8a91442652f3
#
_cell.length_a   1.000
_cell.length_b   1.000
_cell.length_c   1.000
_cell.angle_alpha   90.00
_cell.angle_beta   90.00
_cell.angle_gamma   90.00
#
_symmetry.space_group_name_H-M   'P 1'
#
loop_
_entity.id
_entity.type
_entity.pdbx_description
1 polymer ?
#
loop_
_entity_poly.entity_id
_entity_poly.type
_entity_poly.pdbx_seq_one_letter_code
_entity_poly.pdbx_strand_id
1 'polypeptide(L)'
;SDPYTTKELERLDAFTEEIANEKILGAYYTMNEPYSDRDLLTTTLAVAADPLAYETARKDRDKGKITTEQLQDFTYIAHHYLPAARKRLTALLQNLPKDTASVAPELRPALLYREQLLASPVNEQNAMVRALSGGTVFPAPGGDPVLNPNVLPTGRNMYSINAENTPNPRAWEDGKRLAEATLKQYISKHGEYPRDRKSVV
;
A
#
# COMPACT_ATOMS: atom_id res chain seq x y z
N SER A 1 1.36 -0.61 33.95
CA SER A 1 0.09 0.14 33.92
C SER A 1 0.00 0.80 32.56
N ASP A 2 -1.07 0.48 31.86
CA ASP A 2 -1.38 1.06 30.57
C ASP A 2 -1.53 2.58 30.72
N PRO A 3 -0.81 3.42 29.95
CA PRO A 3 -0.87 4.87 30.12
C PRO A 3 -2.19 5.49 29.70
N TYR A 4 -3.09 4.70 29.09
CA TYR A 4 -4.38 5.16 28.59
C TYR A 4 -5.54 4.46 29.31
N THR A 5 -6.57 5.22 29.64
CA THR A 5 -7.82 4.68 30.17
C THR A 5 -8.65 4.07 29.04
N THR A 6 -9.51 3.08 29.36
CA THR A 6 -10.44 2.47 28.40
C THR A 6 -11.26 3.53 27.63
N LYS A 7 -11.66 4.60 28.32
CA LYS A 7 -12.43 5.71 27.74
C LYS A 7 -11.63 6.57 26.76
N GLU A 8 -10.31 6.66 26.93
CA GLU A 8 -9.41 7.36 25.98
C GLU A 8 -9.15 6.50 24.75
N LEU A 9 -9.06 5.18 24.92
CA LEU A 9 -8.95 4.22 23.81
C LEU A 9 -10.25 4.21 22.97
N GLU A 10 -11.42 4.16 23.58
CA GLU A 10 -12.72 4.24 22.89
C GLU A 10 -12.86 5.57 22.11
N ARG A 11 -12.38 6.67 22.67
CA ARG A 11 -12.36 7.97 21.98
C ARG A 11 -11.38 7.98 20.80
N LEU A 12 -10.25 7.33 20.93
CA LEU A 12 -9.26 7.23 19.87
C LEU A 12 -9.80 6.37 18.73
N ASP A 13 -10.46 5.26 19.03
CA ASP A 13 -11.10 4.40 18.04
C ASP A 13 -12.20 5.15 17.29
N ALA A 14 -13.10 5.83 17.99
CA ALA A 14 -14.15 6.64 17.37
C ALA A 14 -13.57 7.76 16.50
N PHE A 15 -12.51 8.43 16.92
CA PHE A 15 -11.82 9.47 16.17
C PHE A 15 -11.10 8.89 14.95
N THR A 16 -10.54 7.70 15.07
CA THR A 16 -9.88 6.99 13.95
C THR A 16 -10.90 6.57 12.89
N GLU A 17 -12.08 6.07 13.32
CA GLU A 17 -13.19 5.77 12.43
C GLU A 17 -13.75 7.02 11.75
N GLU A 18 -13.88 8.13 12.47
CA GLU A 18 -14.35 9.41 11.93
C GLU A 18 -13.37 9.94 10.85
N ILE A 19 -12.05 9.91 11.13
CA ILE A 19 -11.02 10.29 10.14
C ILE A 19 -11.02 9.34 8.95
N ALA A 20 -11.17 8.04 9.16
CA ALA A 20 -11.24 7.06 8.08
C ALA A 20 -12.47 7.31 7.22
N ASN A 21 -13.64 7.53 7.83
CA ASN A 21 -14.88 7.86 7.15
C ASN A 21 -14.81 9.20 6.40
N GLU A 22 -14.21 10.23 7.00
CA GLU A 22 -14.03 11.54 6.36
C GLU A 22 -13.06 11.45 5.16
N LYS A 23 -11.99 10.65 5.29
CA LYS A 23 -11.07 10.36 4.18
C LYS A 23 -11.75 9.53 3.08
N ILE A 24 -12.57 8.55 3.44
CA ILE A 24 -13.36 7.73 2.51
C ILE A 24 -14.40 8.62 1.82
N LEU A 25 -15.13 9.47 2.56
CA LEU A 25 -16.14 10.37 2.00
C LEU A 25 -15.53 11.45 1.08
N GLY A 26 -14.32 11.93 1.39
CA GLY A 26 -13.57 12.85 0.53
C GLY A 26 -12.98 12.21 -0.73
N ALA A 27 -12.86 10.89 -0.74
CA ALA A 27 -12.34 10.11 -1.85
C ALA A 27 -13.43 9.40 -2.65
N TYR A 28 -14.70 9.79 -2.52
CA TYR A 28 -15.77 9.18 -3.33
C TYR A 28 -15.54 9.51 -4.80
N TYR A 29 -14.94 8.51 -5.42
CA TYR A 29 -14.77 8.40 -6.82
C TYR A 29 -16.13 8.12 -7.48
N THR A 30 -16.54 8.99 -8.37
CA THR A 30 -17.66 8.72 -9.28
C THR A 30 -17.09 8.18 -10.59
N MET A 31 -17.61 7.05 -11.05
CA MET A 31 -17.19 6.47 -12.33
C MET A 31 -17.25 7.54 -13.42
N ASN A 32 -16.18 7.71 -14.18
CA ASN A 32 -16.01 8.73 -15.22
C ASN A 32 -15.73 10.16 -14.76
N GLU A 33 -15.67 10.45 -13.48
CA GLU A 33 -15.25 11.77 -13.01
C GLU A 33 -13.77 11.76 -12.68
N PRO A 34 -12.97 12.67 -13.24
CA PRO A 34 -11.57 12.78 -12.86
C PRO A 34 -11.46 13.27 -11.41
N TYR A 35 -10.48 12.75 -10.69
CA TYR A 35 -10.16 13.27 -9.36
C TYR A 35 -9.82 14.75 -9.42
N SER A 36 -10.29 15.53 -8.46
CA SER A 36 -9.85 16.91 -8.31
C SER A 36 -8.37 16.98 -7.91
N ASP A 37 -7.69 18.07 -8.22
CA ASP A 37 -6.29 18.27 -7.80
C ASP A 37 -6.14 18.21 -6.27
N ARG A 38 -7.18 18.64 -5.54
CA ARG A 38 -7.24 18.57 -4.08
C ARG A 38 -7.28 17.10 -3.61
N ASP A 39 -8.13 16.29 -4.21
CA ASP A 39 -8.28 14.88 -3.82
C ASP A 39 -7.02 14.09 -4.15
N LEU A 40 -6.43 14.34 -5.32
CA LEU A 40 -5.15 13.76 -5.70
C LEU A 40 -4.04 14.13 -4.71
N LEU A 41 -3.98 15.39 -4.31
CA LEU A 41 -2.99 15.86 -3.35
C LEU A 41 -3.20 15.21 -1.99
N THR A 42 -4.42 15.28 -1.43
CA THR A 42 -4.71 14.78 -0.08
C THR A 42 -4.55 13.27 0.01
N THR A 43 -5.05 12.53 -0.97
CA THR A 43 -4.95 11.06 -1.00
C THR A 43 -3.49 10.62 -1.17
N THR A 44 -2.75 11.25 -2.08
CA THR A 44 -1.32 10.93 -2.27
C THR A 44 -0.50 11.24 -1.01
N LEU A 45 -0.78 12.36 -0.33
CA LEU A 45 -0.12 12.70 0.93
C LEU A 45 -0.45 11.68 2.04
N ALA A 46 -1.71 11.24 2.12
CA ALA A 46 -2.11 10.26 3.12
C ALA A 46 -1.37 8.93 2.97
N VAL A 47 -1.07 8.51 1.74
CA VAL A 47 -0.39 7.23 1.46
C VAL A 47 1.13 7.36 1.51
N ALA A 48 1.70 8.47 1.02
CA ALA A 48 3.14 8.55 0.78
C ALA A 48 3.93 9.24 1.91
N ALA A 49 3.27 10.00 2.80
CA ALA A 49 4.00 10.81 3.77
C ALA A 49 4.66 9.97 4.87
N ASP A 50 3.97 8.99 5.43
CA ASP A 50 4.50 8.14 6.48
C ASP A 50 5.66 7.25 5.99
N PRO A 51 5.55 6.56 4.85
CA PRO A 51 6.68 5.81 4.28
C PRO A 51 7.90 6.69 4.01
N LEU A 52 7.71 7.91 3.50
CA LEU A 52 8.82 8.84 3.26
C LEU A 52 9.47 9.31 4.56
N ALA A 53 8.67 9.60 5.59
CA ALA A 53 9.15 9.97 6.91
C ALA A 53 10.00 8.85 7.53
N TYR A 54 9.48 7.62 7.50
CA TYR A 54 10.18 6.44 8.01
C TYR A 54 11.48 6.15 7.26
N GLU A 55 11.46 6.21 5.93
CA GLU A 55 12.65 6.00 5.10
C GLU A 55 13.73 7.06 5.37
N THR A 56 13.32 8.30 5.61
CA THR A 56 14.24 9.38 5.98
C THR A 56 14.86 9.13 7.36
N ALA A 57 14.05 8.75 8.34
CA ALA A 57 14.50 8.38 9.67
C ALA A 57 15.44 7.16 9.65
N ARG A 58 15.14 6.15 8.83
CA ARG A 58 16.00 4.97 8.63
C ARG A 58 17.38 5.37 8.12
N LYS A 59 17.44 6.24 7.11
CA LYS A 59 18.72 6.77 6.61
C LYS A 59 19.50 7.55 7.68
N ASP A 60 18.80 8.26 8.55
CA ASP A 60 19.43 9.01 9.65
C ASP A 60 19.89 8.06 10.77
N ARG A 61 19.17 6.97 11.06
CA ARG A 61 19.63 5.91 11.94
C ARG A 61 20.92 5.26 11.40
N ASP A 62 20.97 4.95 10.12
CA ASP A 62 22.15 4.33 9.48
C ASP A 62 23.39 5.25 9.52
N LYS A 63 23.17 6.58 9.62
CA LYS A 63 24.21 7.58 9.83
C LYS A 63 24.52 7.86 11.30
N GLY A 64 23.87 7.15 12.22
CA GLY A 64 24.08 7.33 13.67
C GLY A 64 23.46 8.62 14.26
N LYS A 65 22.54 9.29 13.56
CA LYS A 65 21.89 10.51 14.04
C LYS A 65 20.75 10.25 15.01
N ILE A 66 20.10 9.10 14.89
CA ILE A 66 19.05 8.62 15.78
C ILE A 66 19.32 7.17 16.17
N THR A 67 18.72 6.73 17.27
CA THR A 67 18.84 5.36 17.75
C THR A 67 17.83 4.42 17.09
N THR A 68 18.01 3.12 17.29
CA THR A 68 17.04 2.12 16.81
C THR A 68 15.71 2.23 17.53
N GLU A 69 15.73 2.54 18.83
CA GLU A 69 14.52 2.77 19.64
C GLU A 69 13.74 3.97 19.12
N GLN A 70 14.42 5.07 18.77
CA GLN A 70 13.79 6.24 18.15
C GLN A 70 13.18 5.94 16.79
N LEU A 71 13.81 5.07 15.99
CA LEU A 71 13.23 4.63 14.72
C LEU A 71 11.98 3.77 14.91
N GLN A 72 11.90 3.00 15.98
CA GLN A 72 10.75 2.16 16.32
C GLN A 72 9.61 2.94 17.02
N ASP A 73 9.91 4.13 17.52
CA ASP A 73 8.91 4.99 18.14
C ASP A 73 8.13 5.77 17.07
N PHE A 74 6.89 5.33 16.83
CA PHE A 74 5.99 5.98 15.88
C PHE A 74 5.75 7.46 16.24
N THR A 75 5.62 7.79 17.52
CA THR A 75 5.40 9.17 17.98
C THR A 75 6.61 10.05 17.66
N TYR A 76 7.80 9.52 17.86
CA TYR A 76 9.03 10.22 17.50
C TYR A 76 9.09 10.51 16.00
N ILE A 77 8.79 9.52 15.14
CA ILE A 77 8.76 9.70 13.68
C ILE A 77 7.71 10.73 13.27
N ALA A 78 6.50 10.63 13.83
CA ALA A 78 5.41 11.56 13.53
C ALA A 78 5.75 13.02 13.87
N HIS A 79 6.45 13.25 14.97
CA HIS A 79 6.83 14.61 15.38
C HIS A 79 8.06 15.16 14.63
N HIS A 80 9.06 14.33 14.38
CA HIS A 80 10.36 14.82 13.89
C HIS A 80 10.54 14.70 12.37
N TYR A 81 9.86 13.75 11.71
CA TYR A 81 10.07 13.45 10.29
C TYR A 81 8.85 13.69 9.41
N LEU A 82 7.64 13.42 9.90
CA LEU A 82 6.43 13.52 9.11
C LEU A 82 6.13 14.94 8.59
N PRO A 83 6.31 16.03 9.36
CA PRO A 83 6.07 17.39 8.85
C PRO A 83 6.97 17.75 7.66
N ALA A 84 8.25 17.34 7.72
CA ALA A 84 9.20 17.56 6.63
C ALA A 84 8.87 16.71 5.40
N ALA A 85 8.46 15.47 5.60
CA ALA A 85 8.02 14.57 4.52
C ALA A 85 6.79 15.14 3.80
N ARG A 86 5.77 15.57 4.55
CA ARG A 86 4.57 16.22 4.00
C ARG A 86 4.91 17.46 3.21
N LYS A 87 5.76 18.33 3.74
CA LYS A 87 6.19 19.57 3.05
C LYS A 87 6.88 19.25 1.72
N ARG A 88 7.80 18.27 1.70
CA ARG A 88 8.50 17.84 0.48
C ARG A 88 7.54 17.28 -0.56
N LEU A 89 6.61 16.43 -0.15
CA LEU A 89 5.61 15.84 -1.04
C LEU A 89 4.63 16.88 -1.56
N THR A 90 4.16 17.80 -0.73
CA THR A 90 3.28 18.90 -1.16
C THR A 90 3.97 19.75 -2.22
N ALA A 91 5.22 20.14 -2.01
CA ALA A 91 5.98 20.93 -2.99
C ALA A 91 6.15 20.18 -4.33
N LEU A 92 6.40 18.86 -4.28
CA LEU A 92 6.51 18.03 -5.48
C LEU A 92 5.17 17.92 -6.22
N LEU A 93 4.08 17.66 -5.50
CA LEU A 93 2.76 17.41 -6.10
C LEU A 93 2.11 18.69 -6.64
N GLN A 94 2.43 19.85 -6.06
CA GLN A 94 2.01 21.15 -6.57
C GLN A 94 2.83 21.63 -7.78
N ASN A 95 4.07 21.14 -7.91
CA ASN A 95 4.97 21.51 -9.00
C ASN A 95 5.50 20.23 -9.67
N LEU A 96 4.61 19.55 -10.38
CA LEU A 96 4.94 18.29 -11.01
C LEU A 96 6.08 18.45 -12.02
N PRO A 97 7.14 17.62 -11.92
CA PRO A 97 8.26 17.67 -12.86
C PRO A 97 7.83 17.16 -14.24
N LYS A 98 8.41 17.70 -15.28
CA LYS A 98 8.23 17.21 -16.66
C LYS A 98 8.86 15.84 -16.87
N ASP A 99 9.93 15.56 -16.14
CA ASP A 99 10.66 14.28 -16.18
C ASP A 99 10.72 13.70 -14.76
N THR A 100 10.09 12.55 -14.58
CA THR A 100 10.09 11.80 -13.32
C THR A 100 11.45 11.19 -12.99
N ALA A 101 12.33 11.01 -14.00
CA ALA A 101 13.69 10.52 -13.76
C ALA A 101 14.54 11.52 -12.97
N SER A 102 14.25 12.83 -13.09
CA SER A 102 14.93 13.89 -12.34
C SER A 102 14.55 13.95 -10.86
N VAL A 103 13.49 13.25 -10.47
CA VAL A 103 12.97 13.25 -9.09
C VAL A 103 13.77 12.29 -8.22
N ALA A 104 14.04 12.71 -6.98
CA ALA A 104 14.71 11.87 -6.00
C ALA A 104 14.00 10.51 -5.83
N PRO A 105 14.74 9.39 -5.82
CA PRO A 105 14.17 8.04 -5.84
C PRO A 105 13.09 7.80 -4.77
N GLU A 106 13.28 8.36 -3.58
CA GLU A 106 12.35 8.21 -2.46
C GLU A 106 11.01 8.93 -2.65
N LEU A 107 10.91 9.85 -3.61
CA LEU A 107 9.68 10.59 -3.92
C LEU A 107 8.92 9.99 -5.11
N ARG A 108 9.58 9.15 -5.92
CA ARG A 108 8.96 8.54 -7.12
C ARG A 108 7.73 7.68 -6.81
N PRO A 109 7.67 6.91 -5.71
CA PRO A 109 6.47 6.16 -5.35
C PRO A 109 5.21 7.01 -5.23
N ALA A 110 5.33 8.24 -4.73
CA ALA A 110 4.20 9.17 -4.64
C ALA A 110 3.69 9.61 -6.02
N LEU A 111 4.60 9.86 -6.97
CA LEU A 111 4.21 10.19 -8.34
C LEU A 111 3.54 9.00 -9.03
N LEU A 112 4.09 7.80 -8.87
CA LEU A 112 3.51 6.57 -9.41
C LEU A 112 2.11 6.33 -8.84
N TYR A 113 1.93 6.48 -7.54
CA TYR A 113 0.62 6.35 -6.89
C TYR A 113 -0.40 7.34 -7.47
N ARG A 114 -0.01 8.61 -7.61
CA ARG A 114 -0.84 9.66 -8.22
C ARG A 114 -1.22 9.32 -9.67
N GLU A 115 -0.27 8.85 -10.47
CA GLU A 115 -0.52 8.43 -11.86
C GLU A 115 -1.50 7.26 -11.94
N GLN A 116 -1.34 6.27 -11.09
CA GLN A 116 -2.24 5.12 -11.02
C GLN A 116 -3.66 5.53 -10.57
N LEU A 117 -3.76 6.47 -9.62
CA LEU A 117 -5.04 7.01 -9.19
C LEU A 117 -5.74 7.73 -10.35
N LEU A 118 -5.02 8.57 -11.10
CA LEU A 118 -5.54 9.26 -12.29
C LEU A 118 -5.95 8.29 -13.41
N ALA A 119 -5.25 7.18 -13.56
CA ALA A 119 -5.57 6.19 -14.60
C ALA A 119 -6.82 5.36 -14.26
N SER A 120 -7.22 5.30 -12.99
CA SER A 120 -8.28 4.41 -12.52
C SER A 120 -9.62 4.63 -13.21
N PRO A 121 -10.15 5.86 -13.36
CA PRO A 121 -11.45 6.09 -14.03
C PRO A 121 -11.50 5.54 -15.44
N VAL A 122 -10.46 5.80 -16.22
CA VAL A 122 -10.38 5.33 -17.62
C VAL A 122 -10.22 3.81 -17.68
N ASN A 123 -9.44 3.22 -16.77
CA ASN A 123 -9.29 1.78 -16.70
C ASN A 123 -10.58 1.06 -16.34
N GLU A 124 -11.38 1.61 -15.44
CA GLU A 124 -12.69 1.03 -15.07
C GLU A 124 -13.65 1.04 -16.25
N GLN A 125 -13.74 2.16 -16.96
CA GLN A 125 -14.56 2.26 -18.16
C GLN A 125 -14.11 1.24 -19.21
N ASN A 126 -12.82 1.15 -19.49
CA ASN A 126 -12.27 0.20 -20.46
C ASN A 126 -12.49 -1.26 -20.02
N ALA A 127 -12.37 -1.56 -18.74
CA ALA A 127 -12.64 -2.89 -18.20
C ALA A 127 -14.11 -3.28 -18.35
N MET A 128 -15.03 -2.34 -18.08
CA MET A 128 -16.47 -2.56 -18.28
C MET A 128 -16.80 -2.83 -19.74
N VAL A 129 -16.30 -2.01 -20.66
CA VAL A 129 -16.50 -2.21 -22.11
C VAL A 129 -15.94 -3.56 -22.55
N ARG A 130 -14.74 -3.92 -22.07
CA ARG A 130 -14.14 -5.21 -22.38
C ARG A 130 -14.96 -6.38 -21.85
N ALA A 131 -15.44 -6.32 -20.61
CA ALA A 131 -16.29 -7.36 -20.03
C ALA A 131 -17.61 -7.52 -20.80
N LEU A 132 -18.27 -6.43 -21.13
CA LEU A 132 -19.52 -6.44 -21.92
C LEU A 132 -19.31 -6.98 -23.35
N SER A 133 -18.11 -6.83 -23.89
CA SER A 133 -17.73 -7.38 -25.21
C SER A 133 -17.27 -8.85 -25.14
N GLY A 134 -17.39 -9.52 -23.98
CA GLY A 134 -16.95 -10.92 -23.77
C GLY A 134 -15.45 -11.08 -23.61
N GLY A 135 -14.69 -10.00 -23.42
CA GLY A 135 -13.25 -10.04 -23.16
C GLY A 135 -12.92 -10.31 -21.70
N THR A 136 -11.70 -10.76 -21.45
CA THR A 136 -11.22 -11.04 -20.10
C THR A 136 -10.72 -9.77 -19.39
N VAL A 137 -11.19 -9.55 -18.17
CA VAL A 137 -10.66 -8.52 -17.26
C VAL A 137 -9.70 -9.20 -16.27
N PHE A 138 -8.46 -8.72 -16.21
CA PHE A 138 -7.44 -9.32 -15.36
C PHE A 138 -7.76 -9.18 -13.87
N PRO A 139 -7.46 -10.22 -13.05
CA PRO A 139 -7.70 -10.17 -11.62
C PRO A 139 -6.72 -9.23 -10.91
N ALA A 140 -7.19 -8.63 -9.82
CA ALA A 140 -6.37 -7.84 -8.91
C ALA A 140 -6.91 -7.89 -7.49
N PRO A 141 -6.07 -7.56 -6.47
CA PRO A 141 -6.57 -7.37 -5.12
C PRO A 141 -7.66 -6.32 -5.09
N GLY A 142 -8.72 -6.57 -4.30
CA GLY A 142 -9.68 -5.55 -3.92
C GLY A 142 -9.23 -4.85 -2.64
N GLY A 143 -9.80 -3.69 -2.36
CA GLY A 143 -9.57 -2.96 -1.12
C GLY A 143 -9.53 -1.45 -1.32
N ASP A 144 -9.38 -0.75 -0.22
CA ASP A 144 -9.22 0.70 -0.20
C ASP A 144 -7.82 1.09 -0.74
N PRO A 145 -7.73 1.96 -1.74
CA PRO A 145 -6.47 2.43 -2.30
C PRO A 145 -5.54 3.14 -1.29
N VAL A 146 -6.09 3.69 -0.21
CA VAL A 146 -5.30 4.35 0.84
C VAL A 146 -4.64 3.30 1.73
N LEU A 147 -5.35 2.23 2.08
CA LEU A 147 -4.86 1.15 2.92
C LEU A 147 -4.00 0.15 2.14
N ASN A 148 -4.35 -0.08 0.88
CA ASN A 148 -3.64 -0.99 -0.01
C ASN A 148 -3.37 -0.34 -1.38
N PRO A 149 -2.28 0.39 -1.55
CA PRO A 149 -1.92 1.02 -2.83
C PRO A 149 -1.82 0.06 -4.03
N ASN A 150 -1.62 -1.25 -3.78
CA ASN A 150 -1.49 -2.25 -4.84
C ASN A 150 -2.81 -2.55 -5.58
N VAL A 151 -3.94 -2.04 -5.08
CA VAL A 151 -5.22 -2.15 -5.80
C VAL A 151 -5.29 -1.20 -7.00
N LEU A 152 -4.41 -0.22 -7.05
CA LEU A 152 -4.33 0.75 -8.15
C LEU A 152 -3.48 0.22 -9.35
N PRO A 153 -3.78 0.65 -10.58
CA PRO A 153 -5.01 1.34 -10.95
C PRO A 153 -6.21 0.39 -10.86
N THR A 154 -7.39 0.91 -10.53
CA THR A 154 -8.64 0.15 -10.50
C THR A 154 -9.09 -0.28 -11.90
N GLY A 155 -10.28 -0.85 -12.05
CA GLY A 155 -10.75 -1.39 -13.33
C GLY A 155 -10.23 -2.79 -13.62
N ARG A 156 -10.02 -3.58 -12.59
CA ARG A 156 -9.64 -4.99 -12.66
C ARG A 156 -10.71 -5.85 -11.99
N ASN A 157 -10.72 -7.15 -12.29
CA ASN A 157 -11.62 -8.09 -11.64
C ASN A 157 -11.14 -8.34 -10.20
N MET A 158 -11.82 -7.74 -9.23
CA MET A 158 -11.38 -7.74 -7.85
C MET A 158 -11.64 -9.08 -7.17
N TYR A 159 -10.63 -9.57 -6.45
CA TYR A 159 -10.81 -10.60 -5.43
C TYR A 159 -10.52 -10.01 -4.06
N SER A 160 -11.31 -10.41 -3.07
CA SER A 160 -11.13 -9.97 -1.69
C SER A 160 -10.36 -11.02 -0.92
N ILE A 161 -9.19 -10.65 -0.40
CA ILE A 161 -8.42 -11.48 0.54
C ILE A 161 -8.35 -10.72 1.85
N ASN A 162 -8.83 -11.32 2.92
CA ASN A 162 -8.60 -10.80 4.25
C ASN A 162 -7.14 -11.02 4.64
N ALA A 163 -6.30 -10.00 4.43
CA ALA A 163 -4.86 -10.08 4.65
C ALA A 163 -4.49 -10.28 6.14
N GLU A 164 -5.35 -9.86 7.07
CA GLU A 164 -5.12 -10.02 8.50
C GLU A 164 -5.32 -11.47 8.97
N ASN A 165 -6.22 -12.21 8.29
CA ASN A 165 -6.58 -13.58 8.64
C ASN A 165 -6.17 -14.61 7.58
N THR A 166 -5.40 -14.19 6.55
CA THR A 166 -4.99 -15.08 5.46
C THR A 166 -3.49 -14.99 5.21
N PRO A 167 -2.77 -16.09 5.37
CA PRO A 167 -3.24 -17.38 5.88
C PRO A 167 -3.44 -17.33 7.41
N ASN A 168 -4.46 -18.02 7.92
CA ASN A 168 -4.55 -18.21 9.37
C ASN A 168 -3.37 -19.10 9.87
N PRO A 169 -3.03 -19.07 11.18
CA PRO A 169 -1.86 -19.79 11.70
C PRO A 169 -1.87 -21.29 11.35
N ARG A 170 -3.02 -21.94 11.38
CA ARG A 170 -3.15 -23.37 11.02
C ARG A 170 -2.90 -23.60 9.53
N ALA A 171 -3.48 -22.76 8.66
CA ALA A 171 -3.26 -22.85 7.21
C ALA A 171 -1.79 -22.60 6.85
N TRP A 172 -1.11 -21.72 7.58
CA TRP A 172 0.33 -21.47 7.42
C TRP A 172 1.17 -22.70 7.76
N GLU A 173 0.93 -23.35 8.90
CA GLU A 173 1.66 -24.55 9.30
C GLU A 173 1.36 -25.73 8.37
N ASP A 174 0.10 -25.91 7.95
CA ASP A 174 -0.26 -26.93 6.96
C ASP A 174 0.40 -26.66 5.61
N GLY A 175 0.45 -25.39 5.17
CA GLY A 175 1.14 -24.97 3.96
C GLY A 175 2.65 -25.26 4.00
N LYS A 176 3.32 -24.97 5.11
CA LYS A 176 4.74 -25.29 5.31
C LYS A 176 4.98 -26.81 5.20
N ARG A 177 4.19 -27.59 5.93
CA ARG A 177 4.30 -29.06 5.92
C ARG A 177 4.10 -29.62 4.51
N LEU A 178 3.11 -29.11 3.77
CA LEU A 178 2.84 -29.52 2.40
C LEU A 178 3.99 -29.17 1.45
N ALA A 179 4.51 -27.95 1.56
CA ALA A 179 5.66 -27.49 0.77
C ALA A 179 6.90 -28.33 1.02
N GLU A 180 7.21 -28.64 2.29
CA GLU A 180 8.33 -29.50 2.66
C GLU A 180 8.14 -30.94 2.11
N ALA A 181 6.94 -31.50 2.21
CA ALA A 181 6.64 -32.80 1.66
C ALA A 181 6.80 -32.84 0.14
N THR A 182 6.32 -31.83 -0.56
CA THR A 182 6.44 -31.69 -2.01
C THR A 182 7.90 -31.57 -2.44
N LEU A 183 8.70 -30.76 -1.73
CA LEU A 183 10.12 -30.62 -2.01
C LEU A 183 10.88 -31.94 -1.77
N LYS A 184 10.60 -32.62 -0.66
CA LYS A 184 11.20 -33.96 -0.38
C LYS A 184 10.88 -34.96 -1.46
N GLN A 185 9.62 -35.00 -1.90
CA GLN A 185 9.19 -35.86 -3.00
C GLN A 185 9.90 -35.54 -4.32
N TYR A 186 10.02 -34.23 -4.64
CA TYR A 186 10.72 -33.78 -5.83
C TYR A 186 12.19 -34.18 -5.81
N ILE A 187 12.90 -33.89 -4.71
CA ILE A 187 14.32 -34.23 -4.54
C ILE A 187 14.54 -35.75 -4.61
N SER A 188 13.66 -36.54 -3.97
CA SER A 188 13.73 -38.01 -4.04
C SER A 188 13.60 -38.55 -5.48
N LYS A 189 12.79 -37.88 -6.30
CA LYS A 189 12.54 -38.30 -7.69
C LYS A 189 13.61 -37.80 -8.66
N HIS A 190 14.15 -36.59 -8.44
CA HIS A 190 15.02 -35.89 -9.41
C HIS A 190 16.47 -35.74 -8.93
N GLY A 191 16.77 -35.99 -7.65
CA GLY A 191 18.11 -35.88 -7.07
C GLY A 191 18.60 -34.49 -6.82
N GLU A 192 17.85 -33.46 -7.19
CA GLU A 192 18.20 -32.01 -7.04
C GLU A 192 17.00 -31.19 -6.67
N TYR A 193 17.24 -29.95 -6.19
CA TYR A 193 16.20 -28.96 -5.93
C TYR A 193 15.57 -28.45 -7.23
N PRO A 194 14.25 -28.14 -7.23
CA PRO A 194 13.62 -27.52 -8.40
C PRO A 194 14.23 -26.15 -8.69
N ARG A 195 14.58 -25.90 -9.95
CA ARG A 195 15.18 -24.64 -10.41
C ARG A 195 14.13 -23.56 -10.70
N ASP A 196 12.89 -23.96 -10.93
CA ASP A 196 11.76 -23.07 -11.21
C ASP A 196 10.52 -23.59 -10.45
N ARG A 197 9.65 -22.66 -10.03
CA ARG A 197 8.35 -22.99 -9.40
C ARG A 197 7.48 -23.91 -10.26
N LYS A 198 7.56 -23.79 -11.58
CA LYS A 198 6.84 -24.66 -12.52
C LYS A 198 7.29 -26.13 -12.46
N SER A 199 8.48 -26.39 -11.99
CA SER A 199 9.04 -27.75 -11.89
C SER A 199 8.47 -28.58 -10.74
N VAL A 200 7.65 -27.96 -9.86
CA VAL A 200 7.10 -28.60 -8.66
C VAL A 200 5.63 -29.01 -8.83
N VAL A 201 4.96 -28.49 -9.84
CA VAL A 201 3.52 -28.76 -10.09
C VAL A 201 3.32 -29.81 -11.14
#